data_1dc4cd8415eeded9deb0574d6e40e661
#
_entry.id   1dc4cd8415eeded9deb0574d6e40e661
#
_cell.length_a   1.000
_cell.length_b   1.000
_cell.length_c   1.000
_cell.angle_alpha   90.00
_cell.angle_beta   90.00
_cell.angle_gamma   90.00
#
_symmetry.space_group_name_H-M   'P 1'
#
loop_
_entity.id
_entity.type
_entity.pdbx_description
1 polymer ?
#
loop_
_entity_poly.entity_id
_entity_poly.type
_entity_poly.pdbx_seq_one_letter_code
_entity_poly.pdbx_strand_id
1 'polypeptide(L)'
;MKKSFLIILCLALLSCVTGCKDSTQTLLKKSVEMEGISTDSMLFYLQQIQSPNHLSDKQRAEYCFQLYKATLWKTQKPKDSLLKVCIPLFLHVGDTAQWLQAQLEQANSFFYKDQPDSILHSARELRDKTKYMTPTQQRYYYNIQKFTYFNQKKYPEALKLANKVLALNNPSNDTLSLFYDHRTQLEILRKMGKTD
;
A
#
# COMPACT_ATOMS: atom_id res chain seq x y z
N MET A 1 28.88 -32.83 35.55
CA MET A 1 27.73 -31.95 35.86
C MET A 1 27.82 -30.53 35.25
N LYS A 2 28.95 -29.79 35.36
CA LYS A 2 29.06 -28.42 34.78
C LYS A 2 28.90 -28.31 33.24
N LYS A 3 29.40 -29.29 32.48
CA LYS A 3 29.28 -29.27 31.00
C LYS A 3 27.85 -29.50 30.50
N SER A 4 27.08 -30.38 31.14
CA SER A 4 25.69 -30.64 30.80
C SER A 4 24.78 -29.44 31.09
N PHE A 5 25.05 -28.70 32.15
CA PHE A 5 24.30 -27.49 32.52
C PHE A 5 24.54 -26.35 31.51
N LEU A 6 25.78 -26.21 31.00
CA LEU A 6 26.12 -25.22 29.98
C LEU A 6 25.45 -25.48 28.64
N ILE A 7 25.35 -26.76 28.23
CA ILE A 7 24.66 -27.17 26.98
C ILE A 7 23.16 -26.88 27.07
N ILE A 8 22.52 -27.18 28.20
CA ILE A 8 21.10 -26.90 28.42
C ILE A 8 20.82 -25.40 28.42
N LEU A 9 21.71 -24.58 29.02
CA LEU A 9 21.61 -23.13 29.03
C LEU A 9 21.75 -22.53 27.60
N CYS A 10 22.70 -23.06 26.80
CA CYS A 10 22.86 -22.64 25.40
C CYS A 10 21.66 -23.02 24.53
N LEU A 11 21.07 -24.21 24.74
CA LEU A 11 19.86 -24.64 24.02
C LEU A 11 18.64 -23.80 24.41
N ALA A 12 18.49 -23.42 25.67
CA ALA A 12 17.44 -22.54 26.15
C ALA A 12 17.57 -21.11 25.59
N LEU A 13 18.81 -20.58 25.46
CA LEU A 13 19.07 -19.27 24.85
C LEU A 13 18.80 -19.28 23.32
N LEU A 14 19.13 -20.37 22.63
CA LEU A 14 18.83 -20.54 21.20
C LEU A 14 17.32 -20.61 20.93
N SER A 15 16.53 -21.28 21.77
CA SER A 15 15.07 -21.33 21.63
C SER A 15 14.39 -19.99 21.88
N CYS A 16 14.93 -19.14 22.74
CA CYS A 16 14.40 -17.78 22.97
C CYS A 16 14.60 -16.86 21.74
N VAL A 17 15.70 -17.03 20.97
CA VAL A 17 15.98 -16.19 19.80
C VAL A 17 15.10 -16.59 18.60
N THR A 18 14.82 -17.88 18.42
CA THR A 18 13.94 -18.34 17.34
C THR A 18 12.46 -17.98 17.60
N GLY A 19 12.00 -18.07 18.84
CA GLY A 19 10.63 -17.71 19.20
C GLY A 19 10.31 -16.22 18.98
N CYS A 20 11.26 -15.30 19.18
CA CYS A 20 11.07 -13.87 18.92
C CYS A 20 10.94 -13.56 17.44
N LYS A 21 11.70 -14.24 16.57
CA LYS A 21 11.66 -14.03 15.11
C LYS A 21 10.34 -14.51 14.50
N ASP A 22 9.88 -15.67 14.94
CA ASP A 22 8.61 -16.25 14.48
C ASP A 22 7.41 -15.42 14.97
N SER A 23 7.47 -14.84 16.17
CA SER A 23 6.41 -13.96 16.67
C SER A 23 6.27 -12.68 15.84
N THR A 24 7.37 -12.04 15.45
CA THR A 24 7.34 -10.83 14.59
C THR A 24 6.72 -11.11 13.24
N GLN A 25 7.14 -12.19 12.57
CA GLN A 25 6.58 -12.58 11.26
C GLN A 25 5.08 -12.90 11.37
N THR A 26 4.68 -13.57 12.44
CA THR A 26 3.27 -13.87 12.71
C THR A 26 2.45 -12.59 12.93
N LEU A 27 2.96 -11.61 13.67
CA LEU A 27 2.30 -10.33 13.91
C LEU A 27 2.17 -9.51 12.62
N LEU A 28 3.22 -9.46 11.80
CA LEU A 28 3.16 -8.82 10.48
C LEU A 28 2.11 -9.48 9.58
N LYS A 29 2.10 -10.82 9.51
CA LYS A 29 1.10 -11.56 8.73
C LYS A 29 -0.33 -11.25 9.22
N LYS A 30 -0.58 -11.29 10.52
CA LYS A 30 -1.89 -10.94 11.09
C LYS A 30 -2.30 -9.50 10.79
N SER A 31 -1.36 -8.55 10.78
CA SER A 31 -1.68 -7.18 10.41
C SER A 31 -2.11 -7.06 8.94
N VAL A 32 -1.46 -7.81 8.04
CA VAL A 32 -1.85 -7.89 6.62
C VAL A 32 -3.23 -8.53 6.44
N GLU A 33 -3.54 -9.60 7.17
CA GLU A 33 -4.85 -10.26 7.13
C GLU A 33 -5.99 -9.34 7.58
N MET A 34 -5.70 -8.34 8.39
CA MET A 34 -6.68 -7.32 8.83
C MET A 34 -6.80 -6.14 7.88
N GLU A 35 -6.01 -6.10 6.81
CA GLU A 35 -6.08 -5.04 5.80
C GLU A 35 -7.46 -5.01 5.13
N GLY A 36 -8.11 -3.84 5.14
CA GLY A 36 -9.47 -3.68 4.63
C GLY A 36 -10.59 -4.22 5.54
N ILE A 37 -10.26 -4.90 6.65
CA ILE A 37 -11.21 -5.47 7.60
C ILE A 37 -11.30 -4.59 8.86
N SER A 38 -10.16 -4.35 9.52
CA SER A 38 -10.11 -3.60 10.77
C SER A 38 -8.78 -2.88 10.96
N THR A 39 -8.79 -1.56 10.82
CA THR A 39 -7.61 -0.71 11.05
C THR A 39 -7.11 -0.79 12.51
N ASP A 40 -8.02 -0.90 13.47
CA ASP A 40 -7.64 -1.01 14.87
C ASP A 40 -6.94 -2.36 15.17
N SER A 41 -7.40 -3.44 14.54
CA SER A 41 -6.73 -4.74 14.64
C SER A 41 -5.35 -4.74 13.97
N MET A 42 -5.21 -4.06 12.83
CA MET A 42 -3.89 -3.87 12.20
C MET A 42 -2.92 -3.18 13.18
N LEU A 43 -3.34 -2.06 13.77
CA LEU A 43 -2.52 -1.30 14.72
C LEU A 43 -2.22 -2.12 15.97
N PHE A 44 -3.19 -2.87 16.49
CA PHE A 44 -3.01 -3.75 17.63
C PHE A 44 -1.88 -4.78 17.41
N TYR A 45 -1.85 -5.45 16.25
CA TYR A 45 -0.78 -6.40 15.94
C TYR A 45 0.58 -5.72 15.73
N LEU A 46 0.61 -4.56 15.06
CA LEU A 46 1.85 -3.82 14.81
C LEU A 46 2.47 -3.27 16.10
N GLN A 47 1.64 -2.85 17.07
CA GLN A 47 2.11 -2.34 18.36
C GLN A 47 2.73 -3.42 19.25
N GLN A 48 2.43 -4.70 19.02
CA GLN A 48 3.03 -5.81 19.76
C GLN A 48 4.45 -6.15 19.27
N ILE A 49 4.88 -5.61 18.13
CA ILE A 49 6.23 -5.83 17.61
C ILE A 49 7.22 -5.05 18.45
N GLN A 50 8.00 -5.79 19.23
CA GLN A 50 9.05 -5.21 20.06
C GLN A 50 10.25 -4.83 19.19
N SER A 51 10.92 -3.73 19.55
CA SER A 51 12.18 -3.28 18.95
C SER A 51 12.14 -3.20 17.40
N PRO A 52 11.25 -2.37 16.80
CA PRO A 52 11.15 -2.26 15.33
C PRO A 52 12.46 -1.89 14.64
N ASN A 53 13.41 -1.30 15.36
CA ASN A 53 14.73 -0.91 14.83
C ASN A 53 15.68 -2.10 14.62
N HIS A 54 15.40 -3.26 15.23
CA HIS A 54 16.20 -4.48 15.09
C HIS A 54 15.63 -5.50 14.11
N LEU A 55 14.58 -5.11 13.37
CA LEU A 55 14.00 -5.94 12.33
C LEU A 55 14.97 -6.07 11.14
N SER A 56 14.94 -7.21 10.45
CA SER A 56 15.59 -7.34 9.14
C SER A 56 15.02 -6.31 8.15
N ASP A 57 15.78 -5.94 7.13
CA ASP A 57 15.35 -4.94 6.15
C ASP A 57 13.99 -5.26 5.53
N LYS A 58 13.73 -6.53 5.21
CA LYS A 58 12.42 -6.98 4.71
C LYS A 58 11.32 -6.75 5.75
N GLN A 59 11.50 -7.21 6.98
CA GLN A 59 10.51 -7.06 8.05
C GLN A 59 10.28 -5.57 8.40
N ARG A 60 11.33 -4.77 8.37
CA ARG A 60 11.26 -3.33 8.63
C ARG A 60 10.48 -2.60 7.52
N ALA A 61 10.71 -2.97 6.26
CA ALA A 61 9.96 -2.45 5.14
C ALA A 61 8.46 -2.77 5.27
N GLU A 62 8.13 -4.05 5.52
CA GLU A 62 6.74 -4.51 5.74
C GLU A 62 6.10 -3.80 6.93
N TYR A 63 6.79 -3.71 8.07
CA TYR A 63 6.30 -3.03 9.27
C TYR A 63 5.97 -1.55 9.01
N CYS A 64 6.92 -0.80 8.43
CA CYS A 64 6.71 0.61 8.13
C CYS A 64 5.56 0.81 7.14
N PHE A 65 5.44 -0.05 6.16
CA PHE A 65 4.38 0.05 5.16
C PHE A 65 3.00 -0.27 5.74
N GLN A 66 2.87 -1.34 6.53
CA GLN A 66 1.61 -1.65 7.21
C GLN A 66 1.21 -0.56 8.21
N LEU A 67 2.18 -0.03 8.96
CA LEU A 67 1.95 1.08 9.89
C LEU A 67 1.53 2.37 9.16
N TYR A 68 2.09 2.64 7.98
CA TYR A 68 1.66 3.74 7.13
C TYR A 68 0.18 3.58 6.74
N LYS A 69 -0.20 2.45 6.18
CA LYS A 69 -1.58 2.18 5.75
C LYS A 69 -2.57 2.30 6.92
N ALA A 70 -2.29 1.63 8.02
CA ALA A 70 -3.13 1.65 9.20
C ALA A 70 -3.28 3.08 9.77
N THR A 71 -2.19 3.84 9.83
CA THR A 71 -2.22 5.23 10.31
C THR A 71 -3.01 6.13 9.37
N LEU A 72 -2.80 6.01 8.05
CA LEU A 72 -3.52 6.78 7.03
C LEU A 72 -5.03 6.51 7.12
N TRP A 73 -5.44 5.26 7.18
CA TRP A 73 -6.87 4.90 7.24
C TRP A 73 -7.55 5.36 8.53
N LYS A 74 -6.82 5.33 9.65
CA LYS A 74 -7.35 5.80 10.93
C LYS A 74 -7.46 7.31 11.03
N THR A 75 -6.46 8.04 10.53
CA THR A 75 -6.31 9.49 10.78
C THR A 75 -6.58 10.36 9.57
N GLN A 76 -6.66 9.78 8.38
CA GLN A 76 -6.68 10.48 7.08
C GLN A 76 -5.48 11.42 6.87
N LYS A 77 -4.38 11.20 7.61
CA LYS A 77 -3.16 12.00 7.55
C LYS A 77 -1.97 11.11 7.19
N PRO A 78 -1.37 11.30 6.00
CA PRO A 78 -0.23 10.48 5.58
C PRO A 78 1.01 10.77 6.45
N LYS A 79 1.65 9.70 6.93
CA LYS A 79 2.96 9.76 7.60
C LYS A 79 4.06 9.40 6.61
N ASP A 80 4.44 10.32 5.73
CA ASP A 80 5.43 10.10 4.66
C ASP A 80 6.79 9.62 5.18
N SER A 81 7.14 9.91 6.43
CA SER A 81 8.37 9.39 7.04
C SER A 81 8.44 7.86 7.01
N LEU A 82 7.29 7.17 7.10
CA LEU A 82 7.23 5.72 7.00
C LEU A 82 7.49 5.24 5.56
N LEU A 83 6.92 5.93 4.55
CA LEU A 83 7.18 5.63 3.14
C LEU A 83 8.65 5.89 2.76
N LYS A 84 9.26 6.95 3.30
CA LYS A 84 10.70 7.23 3.11
C LYS A 84 11.61 6.11 3.64
N VAL A 85 11.14 5.33 4.61
CA VAL A 85 11.86 4.15 5.13
C VAL A 85 11.57 2.92 4.29
N CYS A 86 10.31 2.58 4.03
CA CYS A 86 9.96 1.30 3.40
C CYS A 86 10.27 1.26 1.90
N ILE A 87 10.13 2.36 1.15
CA ILE A 87 10.39 2.38 -0.29
C ILE A 87 11.81 1.94 -0.65
N PRO A 88 12.88 2.56 -0.12
CA PRO A 88 14.24 2.12 -0.43
C PRO A 88 14.55 0.71 0.09
N LEU A 89 13.95 0.29 1.21
CA LEU A 89 14.13 -1.05 1.73
C LEU A 89 13.49 -2.12 0.84
N PHE A 90 12.26 -1.90 0.33
CA PHE A 90 11.65 -2.81 -0.64
C PHE A 90 12.51 -2.96 -1.91
N LEU A 91 13.07 -1.86 -2.40
CA LEU A 91 13.98 -1.91 -3.55
C LEU A 91 15.24 -2.70 -3.22
N HIS A 92 15.85 -2.47 -2.05
CA HIS A 92 17.07 -3.15 -1.59
C HIS A 92 16.89 -4.67 -1.46
N VAL A 93 15.75 -5.11 -0.92
CA VAL A 93 15.45 -6.55 -0.77
C VAL A 93 14.87 -7.19 -2.04
N GLY A 94 14.75 -6.45 -3.13
CA GLY A 94 14.25 -6.94 -4.43
C GLY A 94 12.74 -7.20 -4.48
N ASP A 95 11.97 -6.70 -3.52
CA ASP A 95 10.49 -6.82 -3.52
C ASP A 95 9.86 -5.74 -4.40
N THR A 96 9.95 -5.95 -5.72
CA THR A 96 9.44 -5.01 -6.72
C THR A 96 7.93 -4.77 -6.59
N ALA A 97 7.16 -5.79 -6.20
CA ALA A 97 5.70 -5.67 -6.07
C ALA A 97 5.32 -4.72 -4.95
N GLN A 98 5.93 -4.86 -3.77
CA GLN A 98 5.70 -3.97 -2.63
C GLN A 98 6.32 -2.59 -2.85
N TRP A 99 7.47 -2.52 -3.53
CA TRP A 99 8.05 -1.25 -3.94
C TRP A 99 7.10 -0.43 -4.81
N LEU A 100 6.50 -1.05 -5.84
CA LEU A 100 5.50 -0.40 -6.70
C LEU A 100 4.28 0.05 -5.90
N GLN A 101 3.76 -0.80 -5.00
CA GLN A 101 2.63 -0.43 -4.16
C GLN A 101 2.95 0.76 -3.25
N ALA A 102 4.13 0.77 -2.62
CA ALA A 102 4.55 1.87 -1.77
C ALA A 102 4.76 3.19 -2.55
N GLN A 103 5.24 3.13 -3.78
CA GLN A 103 5.33 4.28 -4.69
C GLN A 103 3.94 4.83 -5.06
N LEU A 104 2.97 3.96 -5.31
CA LEU A 104 1.58 4.35 -5.56
C LEU A 104 0.95 5.01 -4.33
N GLU A 105 1.22 4.49 -3.14
CA GLU A 105 0.77 5.11 -1.89
C GLU A 105 1.44 6.47 -1.65
N GLN A 106 2.70 6.64 -2.03
CA GLN A 106 3.38 7.93 -1.98
C GLN A 106 2.71 8.95 -2.92
N ALA A 107 2.39 8.54 -4.16
CA ALA A 107 1.64 9.39 -5.08
C ALA A 107 0.26 9.76 -4.51
N ASN A 108 -0.44 8.79 -3.90
CA ASN A 108 -1.73 9.03 -3.25
C ASN A 108 -1.61 9.95 -2.02
N SER A 109 -0.48 9.94 -1.30
CA SER A 109 -0.28 10.83 -0.14
C SER A 109 -0.37 12.32 -0.51
N PHE A 110 -0.03 12.68 -1.74
CA PHE A 110 -0.15 14.04 -2.26
C PHE A 110 -1.60 14.48 -2.45
N PHE A 111 -2.54 13.54 -2.62
CA PHE A 111 -3.97 13.85 -2.66
C PHE A 111 -4.45 14.45 -1.33
N TYR A 112 -4.02 13.87 -0.20
CA TYR A 112 -4.35 14.37 1.14
C TYR A 112 -3.69 15.71 1.48
N LYS A 113 -2.74 16.16 0.66
CA LYS A 113 -2.01 17.44 0.82
C LYS A 113 -2.43 18.49 -0.20
N ASP A 114 -3.42 18.16 -1.03
CA ASP A 114 -3.88 19.00 -2.15
C ASP A 114 -2.72 19.42 -3.09
N GLN A 115 -1.91 18.43 -3.49
CA GLN A 115 -0.74 18.63 -4.36
C GLN A 115 -0.91 17.88 -5.70
N PRO A 116 -1.83 18.32 -6.58
CA PRO A 116 -2.17 17.61 -7.81
C PRO A 116 -0.99 17.45 -8.78
N ASP A 117 -0.10 18.45 -8.85
CA ASP A 117 1.06 18.40 -9.75
C ASP A 117 2.08 17.33 -9.29
N SER A 118 2.24 17.15 -7.97
CA SER A 118 3.08 16.09 -7.41
C SER A 118 2.53 14.69 -7.71
N ILE A 119 1.19 14.53 -7.69
CA ILE A 119 0.53 13.28 -8.10
C ILE A 119 0.86 12.96 -9.56
N LEU A 120 0.65 13.94 -10.46
CA LEU A 120 0.87 13.75 -11.90
C LEU A 120 2.37 13.58 -12.23
N HIS A 121 3.25 14.19 -11.46
CA HIS A 121 4.70 13.98 -11.58
C HIS A 121 5.07 12.53 -11.21
N SER A 122 4.67 12.05 -10.03
CA SER A 122 4.91 10.67 -9.60
C SER A 122 4.32 9.65 -10.57
N ALA A 123 3.13 9.92 -11.11
CA ALA A 123 2.52 9.06 -12.11
C ALA A 123 3.35 9.01 -13.42
N ARG A 124 3.97 10.10 -13.84
CA ARG A 124 4.86 10.11 -15.01
C ARG A 124 6.10 9.25 -14.79
N GLU A 125 6.71 9.32 -13.61
CA GLU A 125 7.87 8.50 -13.25
C GLU A 125 7.55 7.00 -13.22
N LEU A 126 6.32 6.63 -12.85
CA LEU A 126 5.87 5.24 -12.81
C LEU A 126 5.34 4.72 -14.16
N ARG A 127 5.25 5.55 -15.20
CA ARG A 127 4.66 5.18 -16.50
C ARG A 127 5.27 3.91 -17.09
N ASP A 128 6.58 3.85 -17.18
CA ASP A 128 7.30 2.72 -17.80
C ASP A 128 7.30 1.48 -16.90
N LYS A 129 6.88 1.63 -15.64
CA LYS A 129 6.75 0.53 -14.68
C LYS A 129 5.37 -0.12 -14.71
N THR A 130 4.39 0.46 -15.40
CA THR A 130 3.02 -0.08 -15.47
C THR A 130 2.96 -1.51 -15.99
N LYS A 131 3.90 -1.91 -16.85
CA LYS A 131 4.01 -3.29 -17.38
C LYS A 131 4.37 -4.34 -16.30
N TYR A 132 4.90 -3.91 -15.16
CA TYR A 132 5.24 -4.78 -14.02
C TYR A 132 4.19 -4.73 -12.92
N MET A 133 3.17 -3.88 -13.07
CA MET A 133 2.08 -3.74 -12.11
C MET A 133 1.05 -4.86 -12.30
N THR A 134 0.52 -5.36 -11.18
CA THR A 134 -0.68 -6.20 -11.20
C THR A 134 -1.88 -5.40 -11.72
N PRO A 135 -2.96 -6.05 -12.21
CA PRO A 135 -4.17 -5.35 -12.62
C PRO A 135 -4.73 -4.40 -11.53
N THR A 136 -4.68 -4.83 -10.25
CA THR A 136 -5.09 -4.01 -9.10
C THR A 136 -4.22 -2.76 -8.95
N GLN A 137 -2.89 -2.90 -9.09
CA GLN A 137 -1.96 -1.77 -9.05
C GLN A 137 -2.13 -0.83 -10.25
N GLN A 138 -2.35 -1.37 -11.46
CA GLN A 138 -2.65 -0.56 -12.65
C GLN A 138 -3.95 0.23 -12.49
N ARG A 139 -4.99 -0.42 -11.95
CA ARG A 139 -6.26 0.23 -11.63
C ARG A 139 -6.06 1.38 -10.64
N TYR A 140 -5.31 1.15 -9.57
CA TYR A 140 -4.98 2.17 -8.58
C TYR A 140 -4.19 3.33 -9.21
N TYR A 141 -3.16 3.03 -10.00
CA TYR A 141 -2.36 3.99 -10.75
C TYR A 141 -3.21 4.91 -11.65
N TYR A 142 -4.20 4.36 -12.37
CA TYR A 142 -5.09 5.17 -13.20
C TYR A 142 -6.13 5.93 -12.37
N ASN A 143 -6.60 5.36 -11.27
CA ASN A 143 -7.58 6.01 -10.40
C ASN A 143 -7.05 7.28 -9.76
N ILE A 144 -5.83 7.27 -9.19
CA ILE A 144 -5.26 8.49 -8.57
C ILE A 144 -5.13 9.63 -9.60
N GLN A 145 -4.73 9.33 -10.83
CA GLN A 145 -4.67 10.32 -11.91
C GLN A 145 -6.07 10.78 -12.36
N LYS A 146 -7.00 9.84 -12.51
CA LYS A 146 -8.39 10.12 -12.91
C LYS A 146 -9.03 11.14 -11.96
N PHE A 147 -8.94 10.90 -10.66
CA PHE A 147 -9.47 11.82 -9.66
C PHE A 147 -8.74 13.17 -9.63
N THR A 148 -7.43 13.17 -9.86
CA THR A 148 -6.65 14.42 -9.97
C THR A 148 -7.13 15.27 -11.13
N TYR A 149 -7.29 14.71 -12.33
CA TYR A 149 -7.82 15.44 -13.48
C TYR A 149 -9.28 15.85 -13.29
N PHE A 150 -10.10 15.01 -12.68
CA PHE A 150 -11.50 15.34 -12.38
C PHE A 150 -11.59 16.58 -11.47
N ASN A 151 -10.80 16.63 -10.39
CA ASN A 151 -10.77 17.77 -9.47
C ASN A 151 -10.22 19.04 -10.14
N GLN A 152 -9.30 18.90 -11.09
CA GLN A 152 -8.82 20.01 -11.94
C GLN A 152 -9.82 20.41 -13.04
N LYS A 153 -11.01 19.80 -13.11
CA LYS A 153 -12.02 19.99 -14.17
C LYS A 153 -11.53 19.65 -15.59
N LYS A 154 -10.45 18.87 -15.69
CA LYS A 154 -9.91 18.32 -16.95
C LYS A 154 -10.64 17.02 -17.27
N TYR A 155 -11.93 17.16 -17.61
CA TYR A 155 -12.83 16.05 -17.80
C TYR A 155 -12.48 15.10 -18.97
N PRO A 156 -11.98 15.58 -20.13
CA PRO A 156 -11.54 14.67 -21.21
C PRO A 156 -10.42 13.73 -20.77
N GLU A 157 -9.42 14.23 -20.03
CA GLU A 157 -8.32 13.44 -19.49
C GLU A 157 -8.82 12.45 -18.43
N ALA A 158 -9.70 12.90 -17.55
CA ALA A 158 -10.35 12.05 -16.54
C ALA A 158 -11.15 10.92 -17.21
N LEU A 159 -11.91 11.20 -18.26
CA LEU A 159 -12.68 10.20 -19.02
C LEU A 159 -11.79 9.15 -19.68
N LYS A 160 -10.68 9.57 -20.29
CA LYS A 160 -9.70 8.65 -20.87
C LYS A 160 -9.17 7.64 -19.85
N LEU A 161 -8.93 8.11 -18.62
CA LEU A 161 -8.45 7.22 -17.53
C LEU A 161 -9.57 6.37 -16.96
N ALA A 162 -10.81 6.87 -16.85
CA ALA A 162 -11.97 6.09 -16.47
C ALA A 162 -12.18 4.90 -17.40
N ASN A 163 -12.06 5.09 -18.71
CA ASN A 163 -12.13 4.02 -19.69
C ASN A 163 -11.02 2.98 -19.53
N LYS A 164 -9.79 3.41 -19.17
CA LYS A 164 -8.70 2.46 -18.86
C LYS A 164 -8.99 1.64 -17.60
N VAL A 165 -9.53 2.26 -16.56
CA VAL A 165 -9.92 1.57 -15.32
C VAL A 165 -10.99 0.52 -15.62
N LEU A 166 -12.01 0.87 -16.39
CA LEU A 166 -13.08 -0.06 -16.80
C LEU A 166 -12.53 -1.24 -17.61
N ALA A 167 -11.57 -1.00 -18.50
CA ALA A 167 -10.93 -2.06 -19.30
C ALA A 167 -10.11 -3.06 -18.47
N LEU A 168 -9.68 -2.67 -17.26
CA LEU A 168 -8.95 -3.56 -16.31
C LEU A 168 -9.88 -4.39 -15.43
N ASN A 169 -11.18 -4.07 -15.39
CA ASN A 169 -12.13 -4.79 -14.57
C ASN A 169 -12.43 -6.16 -15.17
N ASN A 170 -12.31 -7.19 -14.34
CA ASN A 170 -12.85 -8.50 -14.63
C ASN A 170 -14.26 -8.59 -13.98
N PRO A 171 -15.35 -8.70 -14.77
CA PRO A 171 -16.72 -8.70 -14.27
C PRO A 171 -17.02 -9.79 -13.23
N SER A 172 -16.21 -10.87 -13.23
CA SER A 172 -16.42 -12.01 -12.33
C SER A 172 -15.95 -11.79 -10.90
N ASN A 173 -15.14 -10.74 -10.62
CA ASN A 173 -14.42 -10.66 -9.33
C ASN A 173 -14.81 -9.48 -8.42
N ASP A 174 -15.45 -8.42 -8.93
CA ASP A 174 -15.77 -7.25 -8.09
C ASP A 174 -16.88 -6.37 -8.70
N THR A 175 -18.12 -6.80 -8.55
CA THR A 175 -19.32 -6.09 -9.02
C THR A 175 -19.44 -4.69 -8.41
N LEU A 176 -19.06 -4.52 -7.15
CA LEU A 176 -19.16 -3.24 -6.44
C LEU A 176 -18.16 -2.21 -7.00
N SER A 177 -16.92 -2.61 -7.22
CA SER A 177 -15.93 -1.75 -7.87
C SER A 177 -16.34 -1.36 -9.29
N LEU A 178 -16.88 -2.30 -10.06
CA LEU A 178 -17.39 -2.04 -11.40
C LEU A 178 -18.51 -0.99 -11.39
N PHE A 179 -19.44 -1.12 -10.44
CA PHE A 179 -20.52 -0.13 -10.24
C PHE A 179 -19.97 1.28 -9.96
N TYR A 180 -19.00 1.42 -9.05
CA TYR A 180 -18.41 2.71 -8.74
C TYR A 180 -17.61 3.29 -9.91
N ASP A 181 -16.97 2.47 -10.72
CA ASP A 181 -16.23 2.95 -11.88
C ASP A 181 -17.17 3.47 -12.97
N HIS A 182 -18.27 2.76 -13.27
CA HIS A 182 -19.31 3.24 -14.19
C HIS A 182 -19.98 4.51 -13.66
N ARG A 183 -20.32 4.56 -12.37
CA ARG A 183 -20.87 5.76 -11.76
C ARG A 183 -19.95 6.97 -11.93
N THR A 184 -18.64 6.78 -11.70
CA THR A 184 -17.65 7.85 -11.89
C THR A 184 -17.55 8.29 -13.35
N GLN A 185 -17.57 7.34 -14.29
CA GLN A 185 -17.58 7.64 -15.73
C GLN A 185 -18.81 8.47 -16.12
N LEU A 186 -20.00 8.07 -15.67
CA LEU A 186 -21.25 8.82 -15.92
C LEU A 186 -21.20 10.23 -15.33
N GLU A 187 -20.62 10.40 -14.13
CA GLU A 187 -20.46 11.72 -13.53
C GLU A 187 -19.54 12.61 -14.36
N ILE A 188 -18.42 12.07 -14.87
CA ILE A 188 -17.52 12.80 -15.77
C ILE A 188 -18.27 13.23 -17.04
N LEU A 189 -19.02 12.32 -17.68
CA LEU A 189 -19.80 12.61 -18.89
C LEU A 189 -20.85 13.69 -18.62
N ARG A 190 -21.55 13.63 -17.50
CA ARG A 190 -22.50 14.67 -17.08
C ARG A 190 -21.83 16.04 -16.94
N LYS A 191 -20.65 16.10 -16.32
CA LYS A 191 -19.87 17.34 -16.23
C LYS A 191 -19.38 17.89 -17.57
N MET A 192 -19.28 17.03 -18.58
CA MET A 192 -18.98 17.42 -19.97
C MET A 192 -20.21 17.81 -20.79
N GLY A 193 -21.44 17.74 -20.22
CA GLY A 193 -22.69 17.95 -20.96
C GLY A 193 -22.96 16.89 -22.03
N LYS A 194 -22.51 15.66 -21.82
CA LYS A 194 -22.62 14.54 -22.78
C LYS A 194 -23.61 13.45 -22.33
N THR A 195 -24.44 13.73 -21.37
CA THR A 195 -25.55 12.87 -20.93
C THR A 195 -26.81 13.70 -20.96
N ASP A 196 -27.74 13.31 -21.80
CA ASP A 196 -29.13 13.75 -21.72
C ASP A 196 -29.84 13.03 -20.58
#